data_094bb38e644489d51f49fa719391bdc0
#
_entry.id   094bb38e644489d51f49fa719391bdc0
#
_cell.length_a   1.000
_cell.length_b   1.000
_cell.length_c   1.000
_cell.angle_alpha   90.00
_cell.angle_beta   90.00
_cell.angle_gamma   90.00
#
_symmetry.space_group_name_H-M   'P 1'
#
loop_
_entity.id
_entity.type
_entity.pdbx_description
1 polymer ?
#
loop_
_entity_poly.entity_id
_entity_poly.type
_entity_poly.pdbx_seq_one_letter_code
_entity_poly.pdbx_strand_id
1 'polypeptide(L)'
;NWDIDLYLTCFYNLTGRGKKGLTSINGSKGEIFDPEDPPMMCKVIKQVKKPCIAYKIFGAGRSCKDEDNIYSAMKFAVENIKPGDLIMLGVFQKYGNQIQQNVEILSRILSEKEL
;
A
#
# COMPACT_ATOMS: atom_id res chain seq x y z
N ASN A 1 -25.41 3.24 -9.32
CA ASN A 1 -24.85 3.72 -8.05
C ASN A 1 -24.88 2.57 -7.06
N TRP A 2 -23.69 2.12 -6.66
CA TRP A 2 -23.55 1.11 -5.65
C TRP A 2 -23.53 1.79 -4.28
N ASP A 3 -24.40 1.38 -3.39
CA ASP A 3 -24.41 1.88 -2.01
C ASP A 3 -23.38 1.10 -1.22
N ILE A 4 -22.14 1.60 -1.24
CA ILE A 4 -21.00 1.03 -0.52
C ILE A 4 -20.47 2.04 0.47
N ASP A 5 -19.96 1.55 1.61
CA ASP A 5 -19.46 2.38 2.70
C ASP A 5 -17.99 2.77 2.52
N LEU A 6 -17.19 1.87 1.94
CA LEU A 6 -15.76 2.06 1.76
C LEU A 6 -15.21 1.23 0.58
N TYR A 7 -14.01 1.57 0.15
CA TYR A 7 -13.26 0.81 -0.87
C TYR A 7 -12.00 0.18 -0.28
N LEU A 8 -11.73 -1.06 -0.65
CA LEU A 8 -10.40 -1.67 -0.50
C LEU A 8 -9.57 -1.32 -1.73
N THR A 9 -8.49 -0.59 -1.54
CA THR A 9 -7.66 -0.07 -2.63
C THR A 9 -6.28 -0.71 -2.61
N CYS A 10 -6.07 -1.66 -3.53
CA CYS A 10 -4.77 -2.31 -3.72
C CYS A 10 -3.78 -1.33 -4.34
N PHE A 11 -2.61 -1.16 -3.72
CA PHE A 11 -1.58 -0.27 -4.25
C PHE A 11 -0.99 -0.74 -5.59
N TYR A 12 -1.14 -2.01 -5.93
CA TYR A 12 -0.56 -2.57 -7.13
C TYR A 12 -1.62 -3.16 -8.06
N ASN A 13 -1.45 -2.96 -9.36
CA ASN A 13 -2.22 -3.65 -10.40
C ASN A 13 -1.63 -5.04 -10.63
N LEU A 14 -1.97 -5.97 -9.76
CA LEU A 14 -1.35 -7.28 -9.66
C LEU A 14 -1.45 -8.12 -10.93
N THR A 15 -2.42 -7.83 -11.78
CA THR A 15 -2.63 -8.54 -13.05
C THR A 15 -1.91 -7.90 -14.22
N GLY A 16 -1.39 -6.68 -14.06
CA GLY A 16 -0.83 -5.88 -15.15
C GLY A 16 -1.83 -5.52 -16.25
N ARG A 17 -3.13 -5.73 -16.02
CA ARG A 17 -4.18 -5.46 -17.01
C ARG A 17 -4.15 -4.00 -17.44
N GLY A 18 -4.18 -3.77 -18.75
CA GLY A 18 -4.15 -2.43 -19.33
C GLY A 18 -2.75 -1.81 -19.46
N LYS A 19 -1.70 -2.49 -19.05
CA LYS A 19 -0.31 -2.04 -19.21
C LYS A 19 0.30 -2.64 -20.47
N LYS A 20 0.77 -1.78 -21.39
CA LYS A 20 1.50 -2.23 -22.57
C LYS A 20 2.81 -2.88 -22.16
N GLY A 21 3.12 -4.05 -22.68
CA GLY A 21 4.37 -4.79 -22.43
C GLY A 21 4.39 -5.60 -21.14
N LEU A 22 3.39 -5.46 -20.28
CA LEU A 22 3.18 -6.30 -19.10
C LEU A 22 2.03 -7.29 -19.36
N THR A 23 2.06 -7.97 -20.48
CA THR A 23 1.34 -9.23 -20.57
C THR A 23 1.95 -10.17 -19.55
N SER A 24 1.12 -10.96 -18.88
CA SER A 24 1.60 -12.04 -18.02
C SER A 24 2.69 -12.80 -18.77
N ILE A 25 3.93 -12.38 -18.56
CA ILE A 25 5.07 -12.96 -19.25
C ILE A 25 5.10 -14.43 -18.84
N ASN A 26 4.90 -15.29 -19.82
CA ASN A 26 5.00 -16.74 -19.71
C ASN A 26 3.87 -17.47 -18.98
N GLY A 27 2.64 -16.95 -18.96
CA GLY A 27 1.57 -17.67 -18.26
C GLY A 27 1.89 -17.88 -16.78
N SER A 28 2.87 -17.13 -16.25
CA SER A 28 3.23 -17.20 -14.84
C SER A 28 2.04 -16.69 -14.04
N LYS A 29 1.53 -17.54 -13.17
CA LYS A 29 0.44 -17.23 -12.24
C LYS A 29 0.88 -16.25 -11.13
N GLY A 30 1.89 -15.41 -11.39
CA GLY A 30 2.49 -14.50 -10.42
C GLY A 30 1.81 -13.12 -10.42
N GLU A 31 1.73 -12.52 -9.25
CA GLU A 31 1.35 -11.13 -9.08
C GLU A 31 2.44 -10.20 -9.62
N ILE A 32 2.02 -9.10 -10.27
CA ILE A 32 2.92 -8.07 -10.79
C ILE A 32 2.98 -6.93 -9.79
N PHE A 33 4.18 -6.45 -9.48
CA PHE A 33 4.43 -5.33 -8.57
C PHE A 33 5.22 -4.23 -9.27
N ASP A 34 4.51 -3.37 -9.98
CA ASP A 34 5.11 -2.25 -10.69
C ASP A 34 5.24 -1.05 -9.74
N PRO A 35 6.44 -0.46 -9.59
CA PRO A 35 6.66 0.68 -8.70
C PRO A 35 5.89 1.95 -9.11
N GLU A 36 5.38 2.03 -10.33
CA GLU A 36 4.53 3.14 -10.76
C GLU A 36 3.08 3.02 -10.29
N ASP A 37 2.65 1.84 -9.82
CA ASP A 37 1.28 1.60 -9.41
C ASP A 37 0.87 2.35 -8.14
N PRO A 38 1.65 2.38 -7.04
CA PRO A 38 1.26 3.08 -5.83
C PRO A 38 0.94 4.57 -6.05
N PRO A 39 1.76 5.36 -6.76
CA PRO A 39 1.41 6.74 -7.09
C PRO A 39 0.11 6.88 -7.91
N MET A 40 -0.12 5.96 -8.84
CA MET A 40 -1.34 5.95 -9.66
C MET A 40 -2.57 5.66 -8.80
N MET A 41 -2.50 4.66 -7.91
CA MET A 41 -3.60 4.33 -7.00
C MET A 41 -3.89 5.48 -6.04
N CYS A 42 -2.88 6.15 -5.52
CA CYS A 42 -3.06 7.31 -4.66
C CYS A 42 -3.82 8.46 -5.35
N LYS A 43 -3.62 8.65 -6.65
CA LYS A 43 -4.42 9.62 -7.43
C LYS A 43 -5.90 9.21 -7.47
N VAL A 44 -6.19 7.93 -7.66
CA VAL A 44 -7.56 7.39 -7.65
C VAL A 44 -8.19 7.55 -6.27
N ILE A 45 -7.49 7.20 -5.20
CA ILE A 45 -7.95 7.35 -3.81
C ILE A 45 -8.37 8.79 -3.51
N LYS A 46 -7.60 9.77 -3.96
CA LYS A 46 -7.91 11.20 -3.76
C LYS A 46 -9.16 11.67 -4.50
N GLN A 47 -9.56 11.00 -5.56
CA GLN A 47 -10.77 11.32 -6.33
C GLN A 47 -12.04 10.67 -5.77
N VAL A 48 -11.90 9.64 -4.97
CA VAL A 48 -13.02 8.91 -4.37
C VAL A 48 -13.51 9.64 -3.12
N LYS A 49 -14.83 9.83 -3.01
CA LYS A 49 -15.43 10.53 -1.85
C LYS A 49 -15.55 9.64 -0.61
N LYS A 50 -15.72 8.35 -0.79
CA LYS A 50 -15.84 7.37 0.31
C LYS A 50 -14.48 7.06 0.93
N PRO A 51 -14.45 6.63 2.19
CA PRO A 51 -13.22 6.16 2.82
C PRO A 51 -12.58 5.01 2.03
N CYS A 52 -11.27 4.99 1.99
CA CYS A 52 -10.48 3.91 1.38
C CYS A 52 -9.62 3.22 2.43
N ILE A 53 -9.42 1.92 2.27
CA ILE A 53 -8.40 1.16 2.99
C ILE A 53 -7.33 0.77 1.99
N ALA A 54 -6.17 1.43 2.07
CA ALA A 54 -5.03 1.13 1.22
C ALA A 54 -4.31 -0.12 1.72
N TYR A 55 -4.10 -1.10 0.85
CA TYR A 55 -3.43 -2.35 1.21
C TYR A 55 -2.37 -2.76 0.19
N LYS A 56 -1.62 -3.81 0.48
CA LYS A 56 -0.41 -4.21 -0.26
C LYS A 56 0.69 -3.13 -0.25
N ILE A 57 0.72 -2.29 0.76
CA ILE A 57 1.67 -1.17 0.89
C ILE A 57 3.12 -1.66 0.82
N PHE A 58 3.40 -2.81 1.42
CA PHE A 58 4.74 -3.42 1.41
C PHE A 58 5.01 -4.29 0.18
N GLY A 59 4.13 -4.31 -0.81
CA GLY A 59 4.32 -5.10 -2.01
C GLY A 59 4.52 -6.59 -1.73
N ALA A 60 3.74 -7.16 -0.80
CA ALA A 60 3.87 -8.54 -0.36
C ALA A 60 5.30 -8.88 0.11
N GLY A 61 5.89 -8.04 0.94
CA GLY A 61 7.23 -8.21 1.51
C GLY A 61 8.37 -7.59 0.70
N ARG A 62 8.12 -7.10 -0.50
CA ARG A 62 9.16 -6.49 -1.35
C ARG A 62 9.76 -5.22 -0.77
N SER A 63 8.99 -4.48 0.02
CA SER A 63 9.42 -3.28 0.75
C SER A 63 9.73 -3.56 2.22
N CYS A 64 10.04 -4.80 2.58
CA CYS A 64 10.35 -5.21 3.96
C CYS A 64 11.81 -5.64 4.12
N LYS A 65 12.70 -5.19 3.25
CA LYS A 65 14.10 -5.58 3.23
C LYS A 65 14.84 -5.13 4.50
N ASP A 66 14.52 -3.93 4.98
CA ASP A 66 15.05 -3.34 6.19
C ASP A 66 14.05 -2.32 6.76
N GLU A 67 14.35 -1.75 7.93
CA GLU A 67 13.47 -0.77 8.57
C GLU A 67 13.28 0.49 7.73
N ASP A 68 14.30 0.94 7.02
CA ASP A 68 14.21 2.13 6.16
C ASP A 68 13.25 1.92 4.99
N ASN A 69 13.23 0.73 4.42
CA ASN A 69 12.25 0.36 3.39
C ASN A 69 10.82 0.36 3.94
N ILE A 70 10.61 -0.24 5.11
CA ILE A 70 9.31 -0.27 5.79
C ILE A 70 8.84 1.16 6.09
N TYR A 71 9.72 1.97 6.69
CA TYR A 71 9.44 3.37 6.97
C TYR A 71 9.06 4.15 5.70
N SER A 72 9.84 4.04 4.65
CA SER A 72 9.62 4.76 3.39
C SER A 72 8.29 4.36 2.73
N ALA A 73 7.97 3.07 2.68
CA ALA A 73 6.71 2.59 2.11
C ALA A 73 5.50 3.05 2.94
N MET A 74 5.60 3.00 4.25
CA MET A 74 4.54 3.42 5.15
C MET A 74 4.34 4.94 5.11
N LYS A 75 5.43 5.71 5.12
CA LYS A 75 5.40 7.17 4.99
C LYS A 75 4.76 7.59 3.68
N PHE A 76 5.16 6.98 2.57
CA PHE A 76 4.54 7.24 1.26
C PHE A 76 3.03 7.03 1.30
N ALA A 77 2.56 5.91 1.87
CA ALA A 77 1.13 5.63 1.98
C ALA A 77 0.40 6.70 2.79
N VAL A 78 0.89 7.00 4.01
CA VAL A 78 0.28 7.98 4.92
C VAL A 78 0.22 9.39 4.31
N GLU A 79 1.23 9.78 3.57
CA GLU A 79 1.30 11.12 2.95
C GLU A 79 0.44 11.25 1.68
N ASN A 80 0.08 10.15 1.05
CA ASN A 80 -0.59 10.16 -0.25
C ASN A 80 -2.03 9.66 -0.25
N ILE A 81 -2.56 9.16 0.85
CA ILE A 81 -3.99 8.93 1.04
C ILE A 81 -4.68 10.20 1.55
N LYS A 82 -6.02 10.23 1.51
CA LYS A 82 -6.76 11.41 1.98
C LYS A 82 -7.13 11.29 3.46
N PRO A 83 -7.50 12.37 4.13
CA PRO A 83 -8.00 12.33 5.50
C PRO A 83 -9.18 11.38 5.66
N GLY A 84 -9.16 10.57 6.72
CA GLY A 84 -10.18 9.56 7.00
C GLY A 84 -9.96 8.20 6.33
N ASP A 85 -8.96 8.08 5.47
CA ASP A 85 -8.56 6.79 4.92
C ASP A 85 -7.72 5.99 5.93
N LEU A 86 -7.67 4.68 5.72
CA LEU A 86 -6.94 3.74 6.54
C LEU A 86 -5.85 3.02 5.72
N ILE A 87 -4.87 2.48 6.40
CA ILE A 87 -3.88 1.56 5.83
C ILE A 87 -4.05 0.16 6.44
N MET A 88 -3.82 -0.85 5.64
CA MET A 88 -3.80 -2.25 6.05
C MET A 88 -2.43 -2.82 5.75
N LEU A 89 -1.74 -3.30 6.78
CA LEU A 89 -0.40 -3.84 6.69
C LEU A 89 -0.41 -5.36 6.83
N GLY A 90 0.28 -6.05 5.94
CA GLY A 90 0.57 -7.46 6.10
C GLY A 90 1.69 -7.67 7.10
N VAL A 91 1.54 -8.65 7.99
CA VAL A 91 2.54 -9.00 9.00
C VAL A 91 2.77 -10.50 9.05
N PHE A 92 3.97 -10.90 9.46
CA PHE A 92 4.34 -12.30 9.67
C PHE A 92 5.12 -12.43 10.98
N GLN A 93 4.42 -12.84 12.03
CA GLN A 93 4.91 -12.81 13.42
C GLN A 93 5.85 -13.97 13.80
N LYS A 94 6.16 -14.88 12.88
CA LYS A 94 6.93 -16.09 13.19
C LYS A 94 8.37 -15.79 13.67
N TYR A 95 9.00 -14.76 13.13
CA TYR A 95 10.41 -14.46 13.37
C TYR A 95 10.65 -13.14 14.11
N GLY A 96 9.60 -12.44 14.52
CA GLY A 96 9.71 -11.18 15.23
C GLY A 96 8.36 -10.51 15.42
N ASN A 97 8.33 -9.51 16.27
CA ASN A 97 7.10 -8.76 16.54
C ASN A 97 6.92 -7.62 15.52
N GLN A 98 6.49 -7.97 14.31
CA GLN A 98 6.28 -7.01 13.23
C GLN A 98 5.12 -6.04 13.52
N ILE A 99 4.12 -6.46 14.30
CA ILE A 99 3.02 -5.58 14.71
C ILE A 99 3.58 -4.43 15.55
N GLN A 100 4.37 -4.73 16.56
CA GLN A 100 5.01 -3.73 17.43
C GLN A 100 5.91 -2.79 16.61
N GLN A 101 6.77 -3.35 15.77
CA GLN A 101 7.65 -2.59 14.89
C GLN A 101 6.87 -1.60 14.00
N ASN A 102 5.80 -2.08 13.36
CA ASN A 102 4.98 -1.25 12.47
C ASN A 102 4.27 -0.13 13.24
N VAL A 103 3.79 -0.40 14.46
CA VAL A 103 3.17 0.63 15.31
C VAL A 103 4.17 1.71 15.68
N GLU A 104 5.38 1.33 16.06
CA GLU A 104 6.46 2.28 16.40
C GLU A 104 6.86 3.15 15.20
N ILE A 105 7.02 2.55 14.03
CA ILE A 105 7.32 3.27 12.79
C ILE A 105 6.19 4.24 12.43
N LEU A 106 4.95 3.78 12.49
CA LEU A 106 3.79 4.62 12.18
C LEU A 106 3.68 5.80 13.15
N SER A 107 3.88 5.57 14.45
CA SER A 107 3.87 6.62 15.46
C SER A 107 4.93 7.68 15.17
N ARG A 108 6.13 7.27 14.77
CA ARG A 108 7.20 8.19 14.35
C ARG A 108 6.79 9.04 13.14
N ILE A 109 6.24 8.41 12.10
CA ILE A 109 5.79 9.10 10.89
C ILE A 109 4.71 10.14 11.22
N LEU A 110 3.74 9.78 12.06
CA LEU A 110 2.65 10.69 12.43
C LEU A 110 3.15 11.86 13.28
N SER A 111 4.08 11.63 14.19
CA SER A 111 4.73 12.70 14.97
C SER A 111 5.48 13.71 14.11
N GLU A 112 6.19 13.22 13.10
CA GLU A 112 6.91 14.08 12.15
C GLU A 112 5.97 14.93 11.29
N LYS A 113 4.76 14.44 11.03
CA LYS A 113 3.74 15.14 10.25
C LYS A 113 3.07 16.29 11.03
N GLU A 114 3.01 16.20 12.35
CA GLU A 114 2.43 17.22 13.22
C GLU A 114 3.36 18.44 13.43
N LEU A 115 4.60 18.35 13.03
CA LEU A 115 5.58 19.44 13.07
C LEU A 115 5.51 20.25 11.77
#